data_fb9a1e09c3eb7dc982e1741153c05121
#
_entry.id   fb9a1e09c3eb7dc982e1741153c05121
#
_cell.length_a   1.000
_cell.length_b   1.000
_cell.length_c   1.000
_cell.angle_alpha   90.00
_cell.angle_beta   90.00
_cell.angle_gamma   90.00
#
_symmetry.space_group_name_H-M   'P 1'
#
loop_
_entity.id
_entity.type
_entity.pdbx_description
1 polymer ?
#
loop_
_entity_poly.entity_id
_entity_poly.type
_entity_poly.pdbx_seq_one_letter_code
_entity_poly.pdbx_strand_id
1 'polypeptide(L)'
;MAVLLSTKAHTMQDWKAALLAVDPSLDVRLFPDVGAAEEIEAAVVWTAHDMMELRRYPKLRLIVSMGAGVDHLFRPPGPPPGVPVARLVDTRLTQGMTEWVLLNVLRFHRQDPEYRDQQARKVWHELPAPETSARRIGIMGLGELGGDAARALVALGFPVMGWSRRAKAVPGIETFHGGDGLTAMAALTD
;
A
#
# COMPACT_ATOMS: atom_id res chain seq x y z
N MET A 1 -8.62 22.44 18.29
CA MET A 1 -8.96 21.12 17.74
C MET A 1 -8.07 20.10 18.42
N ALA A 2 -8.67 19.20 19.19
CA ALA A 2 -7.91 18.09 19.79
C ALA A 2 -7.86 16.89 18.84
N VAL A 3 -6.68 16.34 18.66
CA VAL A 3 -6.37 15.21 17.78
C VAL A 3 -5.97 14.02 18.62
N LEU A 4 -6.76 12.96 18.58
CA LEU A 4 -6.40 11.67 19.14
C LEU A 4 -5.33 11.02 18.27
N LEU A 5 -4.25 10.54 18.88
CA LEU A 5 -3.29 9.67 18.22
C LEU A 5 -3.32 8.28 18.88
N SER A 6 -3.66 7.26 18.09
CA SER A 6 -3.71 5.87 18.53
C SER A 6 -2.95 4.98 17.54
N THR A 7 -1.79 4.48 17.96
CA THR A 7 -0.93 3.58 17.21
C THR A 7 -0.12 2.69 18.17
N LYS A 8 0.90 2.00 17.68
CA LYS A 8 1.80 1.21 18.54
C LYS A 8 2.50 2.14 19.54
N ALA A 9 2.49 1.79 20.80
CA ALA A 9 2.97 2.62 21.90
C ALA A 9 4.38 3.18 21.70
N HIS A 10 5.29 2.38 21.16
CA HIS A 10 6.69 2.77 20.94
C HIS A 10 6.91 3.83 19.83
N THR A 11 5.89 4.11 19.01
CA THR A 11 5.98 5.11 17.92
C THR A 11 5.09 6.34 18.15
N MET A 12 4.23 6.33 19.19
CA MET A 12 3.29 7.44 19.42
C MET A 12 3.97 8.78 19.66
N GLN A 13 5.07 8.80 20.41
CA GLN A 13 5.80 10.04 20.70
C GLN A 13 6.45 10.62 19.45
N ASP A 14 7.03 9.77 18.58
CA ASP A 14 7.64 10.21 17.32
C ASP A 14 6.60 10.81 16.39
N TRP A 15 5.42 10.16 16.29
CA TRP A 15 4.30 10.69 15.52
C TRP A 15 3.75 12.00 16.08
N LYS A 16 3.63 12.11 17.41
CA LYS A 16 3.26 13.37 18.05
C LYS A 16 4.25 14.48 17.72
N ALA A 17 5.55 14.21 17.85
CA ALA A 17 6.59 15.16 17.52
C ALA A 17 6.54 15.60 16.05
N ALA A 18 6.32 14.65 15.13
CA ALA A 18 6.18 14.94 13.70
C ALA A 18 4.96 15.81 13.38
N LEU A 19 3.81 15.55 14.01
CA LEU A 19 2.61 16.37 13.85
C LEU A 19 2.82 17.80 14.37
N LEU A 20 3.42 17.96 15.55
CA LEU A 20 3.72 19.25 16.15
C LEU A 20 4.82 20.02 15.41
N ALA A 21 5.72 19.34 14.71
CA ALA A 21 6.70 19.99 13.85
C ALA A 21 6.06 20.63 12.61
N VAL A 22 4.94 20.07 12.12
CA VAL A 22 4.18 20.63 10.98
C VAL A 22 3.24 21.76 11.46
N ASP A 23 2.54 21.54 12.56
CA ASP A 23 1.65 22.52 13.15
C ASP A 23 1.74 22.50 14.68
N PRO A 24 2.51 23.42 15.28
CA PRO A 24 2.69 23.49 16.73
C PRO A 24 1.41 23.86 17.51
N SER A 25 0.35 24.32 16.83
CA SER A 25 -0.92 24.69 17.48
C SER A 25 -1.85 23.49 17.71
N LEU A 26 -1.51 22.31 17.20
CA LEU A 26 -2.31 21.10 17.40
C LEU A 26 -2.27 20.63 18.84
N ASP A 27 -3.43 20.34 19.41
CA ASP A 27 -3.55 19.62 20.67
C ASP A 27 -3.55 18.11 20.41
N VAL A 28 -2.36 17.51 20.37
CA VAL A 28 -2.18 16.08 20.08
C VAL A 28 -2.16 15.28 21.38
N ARG A 29 -3.18 14.44 21.54
CA ARG A 29 -3.41 13.59 22.73
C ARG A 29 -3.17 12.12 22.40
N LEU A 30 -2.44 11.43 23.27
CA LEU A 30 -2.04 10.03 23.05
C LEU A 30 -3.02 9.08 23.75
N PHE A 31 -3.51 8.10 23.04
CA PHE A 31 -4.30 7.03 23.65
C PHE A 31 -3.45 6.23 24.68
N PRO A 32 -4.00 5.85 25.86
CA PRO A 32 -5.40 6.02 26.29
C PRO A 32 -5.71 7.36 26.98
N ASP A 33 -4.72 8.19 27.30
CA ASP A 33 -4.87 9.42 28.12
C ASP A 33 -5.25 10.62 27.24
N VAL A 34 -6.48 10.64 26.77
CA VAL A 34 -6.95 11.62 25.77
C VAL A 34 -7.75 12.80 26.37
N GLY A 35 -7.96 12.81 27.71
CA GLY A 35 -8.76 13.83 28.38
C GLY A 35 -10.27 13.71 28.07
N ALA A 36 -10.95 14.85 28.01
CA ALA A 36 -12.40 14.89 27.76
C ALA A 36 -12.74 14.42 26.34
N ALA A 37 -13.65 13.45 26.25
CA ALA A 37 -14.07 12.85 24.97
C ALA A 37 -14.73 13.87 24.03
N GLU A 38 -15.39 14.88 24.58
CA GLU A 38 -16.10 15.94 23.88
C GLU A 38 -15.16 16.92 23.16
N GLU A 39 -13.86 16.86 23.43
CA GLU A 39 -12.86 17.74 22.81
C GLU A 39 -12.19 17.12 21.58
N ILE A 40 -12.30 15.80 21.41
CA ILE A 40 -11.68 15.10 20.29
C ILE A 40 -12.51 15.31 19.01
N GLU A 41 -11.87 15.93 18.04
CA GLU A 41 -12.48 16.24 16.73
C GLU A 41 -11.86 15.42 15.57
N ALA A 42 -10.62 14.97 15.71
CA ALA A 42 -9.96 14.12 14.74
C ALA A 42 -9.22 12.95 15.41
N ALA A 43 -9.08 11.84 14.71
CA ALA A 43 -8.31 10.68 15.18
C ALA A 43 -7.34 10.20 14.10
N VAL A 44 -6.08 10.05 14.48
CA VAL A 44 -5.02 9.44 13.66
C VAL A 44 -4.79 8.02 14.18
N VAL A 45 -5.07 7.02 13.37
CA VAL A 45 -5.14 5.61 13.81
C VAL A 45 -4.39 4.67 12.87
N TRP A 46 -3.95 3.53 13.42
CA TRP A 46 -3.28 2.48 12.63
C TRP A 46 -4.11 1.20 12.49
N THR A 47 -4.87 0.80 13.51
CA THR A 47 -5.51 -0.52 13.57
C THR A 47 -7.03 -0.47 13.70
N ALA A 48 -7.71 -1.57 13.29
CA ALA A 48 -9.17 -1.70 13.44
C ALA A 48 -9.63 -1.77 14.92
N HIS A 49 -8.75 -2.14 15.84
CA HIS A 49 -9.07 -2.15 17.29
C HIS A 49 -9.47 -0.76 17.76
N ASP A 50 -8.86 0.26 17.22
CA ASP A 50 -9.13 1.66 17.57
C ASP A 50 -10.53 2.11 17.15
N MET A 51 -11.17 1.43 16.18
CA MET A 51 -12.51 1.81 15.68
C MET A 51 -13.62 1.67 16.72
N MET A 52 -13.54 0.70 17.62
CA MET A 52 -14.50 0.56 18.72
C MET A 52 -14.47 1.77 19.65
N GLU A 53 -13.27 2.19 20.00
CA GLU A 53 -13.03 3.32 20.88
C GLU A 53 -13.45 4.66 20.26
N LEU A 54 -13.34 4.80 18.95
CA LEU A 54 -13.67 6.06 18.26
C LEU A 54 -15.15 6.45 18.37
N ARG A 55 -16.06 5.51 18.65
CA ARG A 55 -17.49 5.78 18.91
C ARG A 55 -17.75 6.55 20.19
N ARG A 56 -16.76 6.65 21.07
CA ARG A 56 -16.83 7.38 22.35
C ARG A 56 -16.71 8.90 22.18
N TYR A 57 -16.25 9.36 21.02
CA TYR A 57 -15.94 10.77 20.77
C TYR A 57 -17.07 11.45 19.98
N PRO A 58 -18.00 12.18 20.65
CA PRO A 58 -19.22 12.68 20.02
C PRO A 58 -18.97 13.78 18.98
N LYS A 59 -17.84 14.46 19.05
CA LYS A 59 -17.44 15.51 18.09
C LYS A 59 -16.44 15.05 17.03
N LEU A 60 -16.19 13.74 16.95
CA LEU A 60 -15.27 13.21 15.95
C LEU A 60 -15.83 13.42 14.53
N ARG A 61 -15.07 14.12 13.70
CA ARG A 61 -15.46 14.49 12.32
C ARG A 61 -14.47 14.05 11.25
N LEU A 62 -13.33 13.46 11.64
CA LEU A 62 -12.34 12.95 10.70
C LEU A 62 -11.54 11.80 11.34
N ILE A 63 -11.35 10.74 10.60
CA ILE A 63 -10.40 9.67 10.92
C ILE A 63 -9.31 9.66 9.85
N VAL A 64 -8.06 9.66 10.27
CA VAL A 64 -6.89 9.57 9.37
C VAL A 64 -6.19 8.23 9.61
N SER A 65 -6.18 7.37 8.60
CA SER A 65 -5.38 6.16 8.61
C SER A 65 -3.90 6.50 8.38
N MET A 66 -3.04 6.00 9.23
CA MET A 66 -1.58 6.09 9.08
C MET A 66 -1.05 5.15 7.99
N GLY A 67 -1.91 4.33 7.41
CA GLY A 67 -1.57 3.39 6.33
C GLY A 67 -2.24 3.75 5.01
N ALA A 68 -1.67 3.27 3.92
CA ALA A 68 -2.25 3.39 2.58
C ALA A 68 -3.45 2.43 2.39
N GLY A 69 -3.40 1.24 2.99
CA GLY A 69 -4.50 0.28 3.02
C GLY A 69 -5.44 0.56 4.18
N VAL A 70 -6.76 0.57 3.92
CA VAL A 70 -7.79 0.90 4.91
C VAL A 70 -8.83 -0.20 5.13
N ASP A 71 -8.71 -1.34 4.45
CA ASP A 71 -9.70 -2.43 4.52
C ASP A 71 -9.95 -2.91 5.94
N HIS A 72 -8.90 -2.93 6.76
CA HIS A 72 -8.99 -3.33 8.18
C HIS A 72 -9.83 -2.36 9.02
N LEU A 73 -9.91 -1.07 8.65
CA LEU A 73 -10.72 -0.07 9.36
C LEU A 73 -12.21 -0.22 9.06
N PHE A 74 -12.57 -0.81 7.93
CA PHE A 74 -13.96 -1.03 7.52
C PHE A 74 -14.51 -2.41 7.90
N ARG A 75 -13.71 -3.26 8.56
CA ARG A 75 -14.24 -4.49 9.16
C ARG A 75 -15.19 -4.16 10.31
N PRO A 76 -16.23 -4.97 10.56
CA PRO A 76 -17.12 -4.74 11.69
C PRO A 76 -16.36 -4.53 13.01
N PRO A 77 -16.72 -3.51 13.80
CA PRO A 77 -17.88 -2.60 13.70
C PRO A 77 -17.71 -1.43 12.71
N GLY A 78 -16.57 -1.25 12.10
CA GLY A 78 -16.26 -0.16 11.17
C GLY A 78 -16.21 1.23 11.82
N PRO A 79 -15.92 2.28 11.07
CA PRO A 79 -15.88 3.66 11.58
C PRO A 79 -17.27 4.13 12.04
N PRO A 80 -17.35 5.14 12.93
CA PRO A 80 -18.61 5.75 13.31
C PRO A 80 -19.37 6.26 12.07
N PRO A 81 -20.70 6.09 12.02
CA PRO A 81 -21.50 6.56 10.88
C PRO A 81 -21.32 8.04 10.60
N GLY A 82 -21.14 8.41 9.34
CA GLY A 82 -21.00 9.79 8.92
C GLY A 82 -19.61 10.42 9.13
N VAL A 83 -18.68 9.72 9.75
CA VAL A 83 -17.31 10.20 9.91
C VAL A 83 -16.44 9.73 8.74
N PRO A 84 -15.90 10.65 7.92
CA PRO A 84 -15.03 10.30 6.80
C PRO A 84 -13.72 9.71 7.27
N VAL A 85 -13.18 8.79 6.46
CA VAL A 85 -11.86 8.19 6.65
C VAL A 85 -10.94 8.65 5.53
N ALA A 86 -9.90 9.40 5.88
CA ALA A 86 -8.77 9.70 5.01
C ALA A 86 -7.69 8.62 5.17
N ARG A 87 -6.90 8.39 4.12
CA ARG A 87 -5.76 7.46 4.14
C ARG A 87 -4.46 8.15 3.78
N LEU A 88 -3.37 7.58 4.22
CA LEU A 88 -2.06 8.04 3.78
C LEU A 88 -1.85 7.70 2.30
N VAL A 89 -1.43 8.70 1.54
CA VAL A 89 -0.89 8.56 0.18
C VAL A 89 0.50 9.17 0.21
N ASP A 90 1.53 8.33 0.15
CA ASP A 90 2.92 8.74 0.26
C ASP A 90 3.72 8.25 -0.94
N THR A 91 4.39 9.16 -1.61
CA THR A 91 5.25 8.87 -2.77
C THR A 91 6.41 7.95 -2.42
N ARG A 92 6.96 8.04 -1.19
CA ARG A 92 8.03 7.14 -0.74
C ARG A 92 7.54 5.70 -0.60
N LEU A 93 6.30 5.53 -0.11
CA LEU A 93 5.68 4.19 -0.04
C LEU A 93 5.47 3.62 -1.45
N THR A 94 5.01 4.45 -2.38
CA THR A 94 4.82 4.05 -3.79
C THR A 94 6.15 3.66 -4.41
N GLN A 95 7.18 4.49 -4.26
CA GLN A 95 8.52 4.19 -4.76
C GLN A 95 9.09 2.90 -4.15
N GLY A 96 9.06 2.76 -2.83
CA GLY A 96 9.57 1.55 -2.16
C GLY A 96 8.85 0.27 -2.60
N MET A 97 7.54 0.35 -2.89
CA MET A 97 6.80 -0.78 -3.44
C MET A 97 7.22 -1.07 -4.89
N THR A 98 7.40 -0.05 -5.70
CA THR A 98 7.90 -0.19 -7.09
C THR A 98 9.27 -0.84 -7.10
N GLU A 99 10.22 -0.39 -6.27
CA GLU A 99 11.55 -0.98 -6.13
C GLU A 99 11.47 -2.47 -5.74
N TRP A 100 10.59 -2.80 -4.80
CA TRP A 100 10.40 -4.18 -4.36
C TRP A 100 9.82 -5.07 -5.47
N VAL A 101 8.85 -4.56 -6.24
CA VAL A 101 8.29 -5.27 -7.40
C VAL A 101 9.35 -5.50 -8.46
N LEU A 102 10.11 -4.46 -8.82
CA LEU A 102 11.19 -4.55 -9.80
C LEU A 102 12.26 -5.56 -9.37
N LEU A 103 12.68 -5.49 -8.09
CA LEU A 103 13.65 -6.43 -7.53
C LEU A 103 13.19 -7.87 -7.73
N ASN A 104 11.94 -8.19 -7.39
CA ASN A 104 11.45 -9.56 -7.49
C ASN A 104 11.24 -10.00 -8.95
N VAL A 105 10.69 -9.16 -9.81
CA VAL A 105 10.56 -9.47 -11.24
C VAL A 105 11.94 -9.72 -11.87
N LEU A 106 12.90 -8.84 -11.65
CA LEU A 106 14.26 -8.99 -12.17
C LEU A 106 14.98 -10.21 -11.58
N ARG A 107 14.78 -10.50 -10.30
CA ARG A 107 15.35 -11.66 -9.64
C ARG A 107 14.96 -12.97 -10.34
N PHE A 108 13.67 -13.13 -10.65
CA PHE A 108 13.19 -14.32 -11.38
C PHE A 108 13.53 -14.25 -12.87
N HIS A 109 13.41 -13.07 -13.48
CA HIS A 109 13.78 -12.89 -14.88
C HIS A 109 15.25 -13.21 -15.13
N ARG A 110 16.14 -12.86 -14.21
CA ARG A 110 17.60 -13.12 -14.30
C ARG A 110 18.01 -14.46 -13.70
N GLN A 111 17.05 -15.34 -13.34
CA GLN A 111 17.31 -16.69 -12.82
C GLN A 111 18.21 -16.68 -11.57
N ASP A 112 18.10 -15.63 -10.72
CA ASP A 112 18.89 -15.51 -9.49
C ASP A 112 18.71 -16.71 -8.55
N PRO A 113 17.50 -17.29 -8.34
CA PRO A 113 17.34 -18.48 -7.50
C PRO A 113 18.14 -19.68 -8.01
N GLU A 114 18.15 -19.92 -9.31
CA GLU A 114 18.86 -21.03 -9.96
C GLU A 114 20.37 -20.84 -9.85
N TYR A 115 20.85 -19.64 -10.09
CA TYR A 115 22.28 -19.33 -9.95
C TYR A 115 22.75 -19.42 -8.49
N ARG A 116 21.93 -19.04 -7.51
CA ARG A 116 22.25 -19.22 -6.09
C ARG A 116 22.34 -20.68 -5.70
N ASP A 117 21.44 -21.53 -6.20
CA ASP A 117 21.51 -22.96 -5.98
C ASP A 117 22.76 -23.57 -6.62
N GLN A 118 23.09 -23.20 -7.86
CA GLN A 118 24.33 -23.62 -8.51
C GLN A 118 25.57 -23.18 -7.71
N GLN A 119 25.59 -21.94 -7.22
CA GLN A 119 26.68 -21.43 -6.40
C GLN A 119 26.86 -22.25 -5.10
N ALA A 120 25.75 -22.57 -4.42
CA ALA A 120 25.80 -23.40 -3.20
C ALA A 120 26.33 -24.79 -3.46
N ARG A 121 26.04 -25.35 -4.63
CA ARG A 121 26.56 -26.67 -5.08
C ARG A 121 27.91 -26.59 -5.78
N LYS A 122 28.51 -25.40 -5.94
CA LYS A 122 29.77 -25.15 -6.66
C LYS A 122 29.72 -25.64 -8.11
N VAL A 123 28.55 -25.51 -8.76
CA VAL A 123 28.36 -25.87 -10.15
C VAL A 123 28.44 -24.58 -11.00
N TRP A 124 29.28 -24.62 -12.04
CA TRP A 124 29.33 -23.57 -13.05
C TRP A 124 28.57 -24.03 -14.30
N HIS A 125 27.36 -23.50 -14.48
CA HIS A 125 26.54 -23.78 -15.65
C HIS A 125 25.80 -22.52 -16.08
N GLU A 126 26.05 -22.07 -17.30
CA GLU A 126 25.37 -20.90 -17.87
C GLU A 126 23.95 -21.28 -18.29
N LEU A 127 22.97 -20.49 -17.82
CA LEU A 127 21.58 -20.65 -18.20
C LEU A 127 21.26 -19.66 -19.35
N PRO A 128 20.39 -20.05 -20.32
CA PRO A 128 19.96 -19.15 -21.37
C PRO A 128 19.34 -17.87 -20.77
N ALA A 129 19.86 -16.70 -21.15
CA ALA A 129 19.32 -15.44 -20.70
C ALA A 129 17.97 -15.17 -21.40
N PRO A 130 16.86 -15.01 -20.66
CA PRO A 130 15.57 -14.72 -21.25
C PRO A 130 15.57 -13.27 -21.79
N GLU A 131 14.90 -13.08 -22.92
CA GLU A 131 14.69 -11.72 -23.44
C GLU A 131 13.56 -11.04 -22.65
N THR A 132 13.76 -9.77 -22.28
CA THR A 132 12.78 -8.96 -21.55
C THR A 132 11.47 -8.85 -22.34
N SER A 133 11.54 -8.66 -23.65
CA SER A 133 10.38 -8.55 -24.56
C SER A 133 9.55 -9.84 -24.67
N ALA A 134 10.13 -10.99 -24.34
CA ALA A 134 9.45 -12.28 -24.38
C ALA A 134 8.73 -12.62 -23.07
N ARG A 135 8.98 -11.91 -21.97
CA ARG A 135 8.36 -12.18 -20.66
C ARG A 135 7.22 -11.23 -20.37
N ARG A 136 6.02 -11.74 -20.27
CA ARG A 136 4.78 -10.99 -20.02
C ARG A 136 4.49 -10.89 -18.54
N ILE A 137 4.40 -9.67 -18.01
CA ILE A 137 4.18 -9.41 -16.59
C ILE A 137 2.74 -8.99 -16.34
N GLY A 138 2.04 -9.71 -15.46
CA GLY A 138 0.68 -9.38 -15.02
C GLY A 138 0.68 -8.60 -13.70
N ILE A 139 0.03 -7.45 -13.66
CA ILE A 139 -0.16 -6.63 -12.46
C ILE A 139 -1.61 -6.66 -12.02
N MET A 140 -1.90 -7.27 -10.89
CA MET A 140 -3.24 -7.29 -10.29
C MET A 140 -3.45 -6.06 -9.40
N GLY A 141 -4.14 -5.07 -9.97
CA GLY A 141 -4.45 -3.80 -9.30
C GLY A 141 -3.67 -2.62 -9.88
N LEU A 142 -4.31 -1.83 -10.74
CA LEU A 142 -3.74 -0.64 -11.36
C LEU A 142 -4.08 0.64 -10.56
N GLY A 143 -3.96 0.58 -9.22
CA GLY A 143 -4.01 1.74 -8.33
C GLY A 143 -2.69 2.51 -8.31
N GLU A 144 -2.48 3.33 -7.26
CA GLU A 144 -1.24 4.10 -7.09
C GLU A 144 0.01 3.21 -7.16
N LEU A 145 0.06 2.16 -6.36
CA LEU A 145 1.23 1.27 -6.26
C LEU A 145 1.43 0.43 -7.52
N GLY A 146 0.39 -0.32 -7.93
CA GLY A 146 0.51 -1.22 -9.09
C GLY A 146 0.64 -0.47 -10.41
N GLY A 147 0.01 0.70 -10.54
CA GLY A 147 0.16 1.54 -11.73
C GLY A 147 1.58 2.11 -11.88
N ASP A 148 2.21 2.46 -10.75
CA ASP A 148 3.59 2.95 -10.75
C ASP A 148 4.58 1.83 -11.09
N ALA A 149 4.47 0.68 -10.45
CA ALA A 149 5.28 -0.50 -10.74
C ALA A 149 5.11 -0.96 -12.21
N ALA A 150 3.88 -0.93 -12.74
CA ALA A 150 3.61 -1.29 -14.13
C ALA A 150 4.33 -0.36 -15.12
N ARG A 151 4.30 0.96 -14.89
CA ARG A 151 5.05 1.93 -15.74
C ARG A 151 6.55 1.70 -15.68
N ALA A 152 7.09 1.41 -14.50
CA ALA A 152 8.51 1.12 -14.33
C ALA A 152 8.94 -0.17 -15.09
N LEU A 153 8.11 -1.21 -15.06
CA LEU A 153 8.35 -2.43 -15.83
C LEU A 153 8.28 -2.21 -17.34
N VAL A 154 7.31 -1.39 -17.81
CA VAL A 154 7.24 -0.98 -19.22
C VAL A 154 8.51 -0.24 -19.63
N ALA A 155 9.03 0.66 -18.80
CA ALA A 155 10.26 1.39 -19.06
C ALA A 155 11.51 0.47 -19.14
N LEU A 156 11.48 -0.68 -18.49
CA LEU A 156 12.49 -1.73 -18.60
C LEU A 156 12.32 -2.62 -19.85
N GLY A 157 11.25 -2.43 -20.62
CA GLY A 157 10.98 -3.18 -21.85
C GLY A 157 10.14 -4.45 -21.68
N PHE A 158 9.55 -4.68 -20.52
CA PHE A 158 8.62 -5.80 -20.32
C PHE A 158 7.26 -5.49 -20.99
N PRO A 159 6.66 -6.43 -21.71
CA PRO A 159 5.22 -6.41 -22.01
C PRO A 159 4.43 -6.54 -20.70
N VAL A 160 3.68 -5.49 -20.35
CA VAL A 160 2.92 -5.45 -19.09
C VAL A 160 1.43 -5.47 -19.37
N MET A 161 0.74 -6.38 -18.68
CA MET A 161 -0.72 -6.45 -18.62
C MET A 161 -1.18 -6.07 -17.23
N GLY A 162 -2.29 -5.35 -17.14
CA GLY A 162 -2.80 -4.90 -15.85
C GLY A 162 -4.28 -5.19 -15.67
N TRP A 163 -4.66 -5.63 -14.49
CA TRP A 163 -6.05 -5.86 -14.13
C TRP A 163 -6.53 -4.89 -13.06
N SER A 164 -7.80 -4.48 -13.16
CA SER A 164 -8.49 -3.72 -12.12
C SER A 164 -9.97 -4.11 -12.03
N ARG A 165 -10.60 -3.84 -10.88
CA ARG A 165 -12.03 -4.17 -10.67
C ARG A 165 -12.95 -3.46 -11.66
N ARG A 166 -12.64 -2.23 -12.02
CA ARG A 166 -13.37 -1.40 -12.99
C ARG A 166 -12.49 -1.15 -14.19
N ALA A 167 -13.11 -0.90 -15.35
CA ALA A 167 -12.37 -0.52 -16.54
C ALA A 167 -11.45 0.70 -16.26
N LYS A 168 -10.21 0.59 -16.71
CA LYS A 168 -9.18 1.61 -16.57
C LYS A 168 -8.27 1.56 -17.78
N ALA A 169 -7.91 2.73 -18.32
CA ALA A 169 -6.88 2.85 -19.33
C ALA A 169 -5.58 3.36 -18.69
N VAL A 170 -4.47 2.69 -19.01
CA VAL A 170 -3.14 3.08 -18.57
C VAL A 170 -2.22 3.07 -19.80
N PRO A 171 -1.59 4.19 -20.17
CA PRO A 171 -0.73 4.25 -21.35
C PRO A 171 0.35 3.18 -21.34
N GLY A 172 0.52 2.48 -22.47
CA GLY A 172 1.54 1.44 -22.65
C GLY A 172 1.25 0.11 -21.93
N ILE A 173 0.06 -0.07 -21.34
CA ILE A 173 -0.31 -1.28 -20.63
C ILE A 173 -1.63 -1.82 -21.21
N GLU A 174 -1.64 -3.09 -21.59
CA GLU A 174 -2.88 -3.78 -21.92
C GLU A 174 -3.71 -4.01 -20.66
N THR A 175 -4.97 -3.54 -20.65
CA THR A 175 -5.77 -3.52 -19.42
C THR A 175 -6.98 -4.42 -19.48
N PHE A 176 -7.21 -5.13 -18.39
CA PHE A 176 -8.31 -6.06 -18.16
C PHE A 176 -9.15 -5.64 -16.96
N HIS A 177 -10.42 -6.02 -16.89
CA HIS A 177 -11.27 -5.69 -15.75
C HIS A 177 -12.33 -6.75 -15.48
N GLY A 178 -12.89 -6.73 -14.27
CA GLY A 178 -13.90 -7.71 -13.84
C GLY A 178 -13.36 -9.13 -13.65
N GLY A 179 -14.22 -10.09 -13.36
CA GLY A 179 -13.83 -11.48 -13.11
C GLY A 179 -13.23 -12.15 -14.35
N ASP A 180 -13.93 -12.07 -15.48
CA ASP A 180 -13.48 -12.67 -16.75
C ASP A 180 -12.15 -12.07 -17.22
N GLY A 181 -11.98 -10.75 -17.02
CA GLY A 181 -10.74 -10.07 -17.35
C GLY A 181 -9.54 -10.53 -16.50
N LEU A 182 -9.75 -10.89 -15.25
CA LEU A 182 -8.69 -11.47 -14.42
C LEU A 182 -8.22 -12.82 -14.96
N THR A 183 -9.16 -13.69 -15.31
CA THR A 183 -8.87 -15.01 -15.90
C THR A 183 -8.14 -14.86 -17.23
N ALA A 184 -8.63 -13.96 -18.09
CA ALA A 184 -8.01 -13.70 -19.39
C ALA A 184 -6.57 -13.18 -19.25
N MET A 185 -6.33 -12.22 -18.37
CA MET A 185 -4.98 -11.71 -18.11
C MET A 185 -4.05 -12.80 -17.57
N ALA A 186 -4.53 -13.60 -16.60
CA ALA A 186 -3.71 -14.66 -16.01
C ALA A 186 -3.30 -15.74 -17.02
N ALA A 187 -4.14 -16.01 -18.03
CA ALA A 187 -3.82 -16.95 -19.10
C ALA A 187 -2.76 -16.42 -20.09
N LEU A 188 -2.48 -15.12 -20.09
CA LEU A 188 -1.55 -14.46 -21.01
C LEU A 188 -0.22 -14.10 -20.34
N THR A 189 -0.08 -14.24 -19.03
CA THR A 189 1.13 -13.90 -18.27
C THR A 189 2.02 -15.10 -17.98
N ASP A 190 3.32 -14.86 -17.78
CA ASP A 190 4.33 -15.89 -17.47
C ASP A 190 4.52 -16.10 -15.97
#